data_340b1cea474db5018b20127db620ea70
#
_entry.id   340b1cea474db5018b20127db620ea70
#
_cell.length_a   1.000
_cell.length_b   1.000
_cell.length_c   1.000
_cell.angle_alpha   90.00
_cell.angle_beta   90.00
_cell.angle_gamma   90.00
#
_symmetry.space_group_name_H-M   'P 1'
#
loop_
_entity.id
_entity.type
_entity.pdbx_description
1 polymer ?
#
loop_
_entity_poly.entity_id
_entity_poly.type
_entity_poly.pdbx_seq_one_letter_code
_entity_poly.pdbx_strand_id
1 'polypeptide(L)'
;LIVRGKNGVTLTDDGRLFRQRAEEIVELADRAEKTFVERENTVSGIVSIGATEAVGSRLLARIMKKFSDKYPLIQFHLYNEMADNIKERMDKGLVDVGLLLEPVDTTKYDFVRLSQKETWGVLMRKDHPLSQRESVTPQEMAKYPLILPLRENVRADIINWLGKEERELMIPLGYTLLSNAVL
;
A
#
# COMPACT_ATOMS: atom_id res chain seq x y z
N LEU A 1 4.71 -17.93 -23.74
CA LEU A 1 3.76 -17.33 -22.77
C LEU A 1 3.01 -18.38 -21.96
N ILE A 2 2.71 -19.56 -22.52
CA ILE A 2 1.99 -20.65 -21.86
C ILE A 2 2.75 -21.97 -22.01
N VAL A 3 2.67 -22.82 -20.99
CA VAL A 3 3.19 -24.20 -21.00
C VAL A 3 2.03 -25.16 -20.76
N ARG A 4 1.93 -26.20 -21.58
CA ARG A 4 0.98 -27.30 -21.40
C ARG A 4 1.64 -28.39 -20.55
N GLY A 5 1.05 -28.67 -19.40
CA GLY A 5 1.45 -29.77 -18.53
C GLY A 5 0.38 -30.86 -18.48
N LYS A 6 0.68 -31.98 -17.80
CA LYS A 6 -0.27 -33.10 -17.61
C LYS A 6 -1.55 -32.67 -16.88
N ASN A 7 -1.51 -31.62 -16.08
CA ASN A 7 -2.62 -31.14 -15.23
C ASN A 7 -3.25 -29.84 -15.74
N GLY A 8 -2.98 -29.41 -16.97
CA GLY A 8 -3.54 -28.18 -17.53
C GLY A 8 -2.52 -27.25 -18.16
N VAL A 9 -2.91 -26.00 -18.33
CA VAL A 9 -2.10 -24.93 -18.91
C VAL A 9 -1.64 -23.99 -17.82
N THR A 10 -0.35 -23.64 -17.80
CA THR A 10 0.23 -22.66 -16.87
C THR A 10 0.94 -21.55 -17.65
N LEU A 11 1.01 -20.36 -17.06
CA LEU A 11 1.77 -19.24 -17.62
C LEU A 11 3.27 -19.43 -17.32
N THR A 12 4.10 -19.11 -18.31
CA THR A 12 5.54 -18.85 -18.09
C THR A 12 5.73 -17.54 -17.33
N ASP A 13 6.97 -17.22 -16.92
CA ASP A 13 7.28 -15.91 -16.32
C ASP A 13 6.96 -14.77 -17.29
N ASP A 14 7.36 -14.91 -18.56
CA ASP A 14 6.98 -13.96 -19.62
C ASP A 14 5.46 -13.92 -19.83
N GLY A 15 4.77 -15.05 -19.64
CA GLY A 15 3.32 -15.12 -19.72
C GLY A 15 2.64 -14.35 -18.59
N ARG A 16 3.17 -14.42 -17.38
CA ARG A 16 2.70 -13.63 -16.23
C ARG A 16 2.92 -12.13 -16.44
N LEU A 17 4.11 -11.76 -16.89
CA LEU A 17 4.43 -10.36 -17.21
C LEU A 17 3.54 -9.82 -18.33
N PHE A 18 3.36 -10.59 -19.40
CA PHE A 18 2.48 -10.19 -20.51
C PHE A 18 1.03 -10.03 -20.05
N ARG A 19 0.52 -10.95 -19.23
CA ARG A 19 -0.83 -10.85 -18.66
C ARG A 19 -1.00 -9.58 -17.85
N GLN A 20 -0.05 -9.26 -16.97
CA GLN A 20 -0.09 -8.02 -16.17
C GLN A 20 -0.15 -6.78 -17.07
N ARG A 21 0.67 -6.71 -18.12
CA ARG A 21 0.66 -5.58 -19.07
C ARG A 21 -0.63 -5.49 -19.87
N ALA A 22 -1.17 -6.64 -20.27
CA ALA A 22 -2.46 -6.68 -20.97
C ALA A 22 -3.61 -6.21 -20.08
N GLU A 23 -3.64 -6.61 -18.82
CA GLU A 23 -4.62 -6.15 -17.83
C GLU A 23 -4.53 -4.62 -17.64
N GLU A 24 -3.33 -4.05 -17.53
CA GLU A 24 -3.11 -2.59 -17.44
C GLU A 24 -3.65 -1.86 -18.69
N ILE A 25 -3.40 -2.40 -19.90
CA ILE A 25 -3.87 -1.80 -21.15
C ILE A 25 -5.40 -1.83 -21.24
N VAL A 26 -6.02 -2.97 -20.90
CA VAL A 26 -7.48 -3.11 -20.91
C VAL A 26 -8.11 -2.13 -19.91
N GLU A 27 -7.57 -2.04 -18.70
CA GLU A 27 -8.07 -1.09 -17.68
C GLU A 27 -8.00 0.36 -18.17
N LEU A 28 -6.91 0.77 -18.84
CA LEU A 28 -6.77 2.10 -19.42
C LEU A 28 -7.75 2.34 -20.58
N ALA A 29 -7.98 1.33 -21.43
CA ALA A 29 -8.93 1.43 -22.52
C ALA A 29 -10.37 1.58 -22.00
N ASP A 30 -10.76 0.79 -21.01
CA ASP A 30 -12.08 0.88 -20.37
C ASP A 30 -12.32 2.24 -19.71
N ARG A 31 -11.28 2.84 -19.11
CA ARG A 31 -11.34 4.20 -18.54
C ARG A 31 -11.53 5.24 -19.64
N ALA A 32 -10.77 5.14 -20.71
CA ALA A 32 -10.87 6.07 -21.84
C ALA A 32 -12.30 6.05 -22.43
N GLU A 33 -12.86 4.86 -22.66
CA GLU A 33 -14.22 4.71 -23.18
C GLU A 33 -15.25 5.36 -22.26
N LYS A 34 -15.20 5.08 -20.96
CA LYS A 34 -16.12 5.65 -19.95
C LYS A 34 -16.05 7.17 -19.91
N THR A 35 -14.86 7.76 -20.02
CA THR A 35 -14.67 9.23 -20.02
C THR A 35 -15.44 9.93 -21.15
N PHE A 36 -15.66 9.25 -22.28
CA PHE A 36 -16.38 9.84 -23.41
C PHE A 36 -17.89 9.61 -23.36
N VAL A 37 -18.35 8.55 -22.71
CA VAL A 37 -19.79 8.24 -22.60
C VAL A 37 -20.50 9.15 -21.60
N GLU A 38 -19.80 9.70 -20.62
CA GLU A 38 -20.39 10.41 -19.45
C GLU A 38 -20.53 11.93 -19.63
N ARG A 39 -20.56 12.46 -20.85
CA ARG A 39 -20.66 13.92 -21.09
C ARG A 39 -22.01 14.58 -20.81
N GLU A 40 -22.98 13.87 -20.28
CA GLU A 40 -24.25 14.46 -19.86
C GLU A 40 -24.24 14.71 -18.33
N ASN A 41 -24.09 15.96 -17.94
CA ASN A 41 -24.39 16.64 -16.63
C ASN A 41 -24.48 15.81 -15.32
N THR A 42 -24.17 14.53 -15.33
CA THR A 42 -24.27 13.63 -14.16
C THR A 42 -22.85 13.22 -13.75
N VAL A 43 -22.45 13.55 -12.53
CA VAL A 43 -21.16 13.15 -11.99
C VAL A 43 -21.19 11.63 -11.72
N SER A 44 -20.56 10.87 -12.58
CA SER A 44 -20.52 9.39 -12.55
C SER A 44 -19.10 8.90 -12.88
N GLY A 45 -18.87 7.62 -12.77
CA GLY A 45 -17.61 6.98 -13.14
C GLY A 45 -16.89 6.28 -11.98
N ILE A 46 -15.63 5.91 -12.20
CA ILE A 46 -14.81 5.18 -11.25
C ILE A 46 -13.69 6.10 -10.74
N VAL A 47 -13.54 6.18 -9.42
CA VAL A 47 -12.38 6.78 -8.77
C VAL A 47 -11.52 5.66 -8.20
N SER A 48 -10.31 5.51 -8.74
CA SER A 48 -9.35 4.50 -8.29
C SER A 48 -8.43 5.09 -7.23
N ILE A 49 -8.43 4.48 -6.06
CA ILE A 49 -7.69 4.95 -4.89
C ILE A 49 -6.65 3.90 -4.50
N GLY A 50 -5.39 4.29 -4.47
CA GLY A 50 -4.32 3.51 -3.86
C GLY A 50 -4.14 3.91 -2.40
N ALA A 51 -4.10 2.95 -1.48
CA ALA A 51 -3.88 3.24 -0.07
C ALA A 51 -2.85 2.29 0.54
N THR A 52 -1.94 2.83 1.35
CA THR A 52 -1.11 2.01 2.23
C THR A 52 -1.92 1.58 3.46
N GLU A 53 -1.53 0.48 4.09
CA GLU A 53 -2.12 0.06 5.37
C GLU A 53 -1.82 1.10 6.46
N ALA A 54 -2.80 1.93 6.80
CA ALA A 54 -2.65 3.01 7.77
C ALA A 54 -3.98 3.39 8.43
N VAL A 55 -3.93 4.08 9.56
CA VAL A 55 -5.11 4.60 10.28
C VAL A 55 -5.90 5.60 9.43
N GLY A 56 -5.25 6.26 8.48
CA GLY A 56 -5.89 7.10 7.46
C GLY A 56 -7.02 6.42 6.69
N SER A 57 -7.05 5.09 6.65
CA SER A 57 -8.13 4.31 6.02
C SER A 57 -9.53 4.62 6.60
N ARG A 58 -9.62 4.97 7.89
CA ARG A 58 -10.90 5.37 8.51
C ARG A 58 -11.38 6.74 8.00
N LEU A 59 -10.45 7.66 7.76
CA LEU A 59 -10.77 8.96 7.17
C LEU A 59 -11.21 8.77 5.72
N LEU A 60 -10.47 7.95 4.96
CA LEU A 60 -10.80 7.62 3.58
C LEU A 60 -12.21 7.03 3.48
N ALA A 61 -12.56 6.05 4.30
CA ALA A 61 -13.89 5.44 4.33
C ALA A 61 -14.99 6.49 4.59
N ARG A 62 -14.77 7.44 5.49
CA ARG A 62 -15.73 8.54 5.75
C ARG A 62 -15.86 9.49 4.57
N ILE A 63 -14.75 9.80 3.89
CA ILE A 63 -14.76 10.66 2.70
C ILE A 63 -15.54 9.95 1.58
N MET A 64 -15.21 8.68 1.30
CA MET A 64 -15.89 7.88 0.29
C MET A 64 -17.40 7.82 0.55
N LYS A 65 -17.81 7.56 1.81
CA LYS A 65 -19.23 7.56 2.19
C LYS A 65 -19.91 8.88 1.87
N LYS A 66 -19.35 10.00 2.32
CA LYS A 66 -19.91 11.34 2.06
C LYS A 66 -19.98 11.65 0.56
N PHE A 67 -19.00 11.19 -0.19
CA PHE A 67 -18.93 11.42 -1.63
C PHE A 67 -19.98 10.57 -2.37
N SER A 68 -20.15 9.29 -1.97
CA SER A 68 -21.20 8.41 -2.51
C SER A 68 -22.62 8.93 -2.19
N ASP A 69 -22.82 9.50 -1.00
CA ASP A 69 -24.11 10.09 -0.62
C ASP A 69 -24.47 11.30 -1.52
N LYS A 70 -23.45 12.05 -1.96
CA LYS A 70 -23.63 13.22 -2.83
C LYS A 70 -23.68 12.86 -4.32
N TYR A 71 -22.91 11.85 -4.73
CA TYR A 71 -22.72 11.42 -6.11
C TYR A 71 -22.94 9.90 -6.21
N PRO A 72 -24.20 9.43 -6.24
CA PRO A 72 -24.52 8.00 -6.13
C PRO A 72 -24.01 7.14 -7.30
N LEU A 73 -23.69 7.75 -8.44
CA LEU A 73 -23.19 7.06 -9.63
C LEU A 73 -21.67 6.94 -9.67
N ILE A 74 -20.94 7.46 -8.66
CA ILE A 74 -19.51 7.25 -8.52
C ILE A 74 -19.26 5.90 -7.85
N GLN A 75 -18.36 5.13 -8.44
CA GLN A 75 -17.82 3.90 -7.88
C GLN A 75 -16.38 4.14 -7.41
N PHE A 76 -15.98 3.46 -6.33
CA PHE A 76 -14.61 3.51 -5.83
C PHE A 76 -13.93 2.15 -6.01
N HIS A 77 -12.76 2.16 -6.63
CA HIS A 77 -11.86 1.01 -6.65
C HIS A 77 -10.71 1.28 -5.67
N LEU A 78 -10.57 0.43 -4.67
CA LEU A 78 -9.54 0.58 -3.64
C LEU A 78 -8.44 -0.48 -3.84
N TYR A 79 -7.22 -0.01 -4.02
CA TYR A 79 -6.01 -0.82 -4.15
C TYR A 79 -5.16 -0.68 -2.89
N ASN A 80 -4.83 -1.79 -2.26
CA ASN A 80 -4.03 -1.80 -1.03
C ASN A 80 -2.63 -2.32 -1.35
N GLU A 81 -1.66 -1.42 -1.44
CA GLU A 81 -0.31 -1.71 -1.89
C GLU A 81 0.73 -0.86 -1.14
N MET A 82 2.02 -1.12 -1.39
CA MET A 82 3.11 -0.25 -0.92
C MET A 82 3.09 1.09 -1.65
N ALA A 83 3.58 2.14 -0.98
CA ALA A 83 3.58 3.50 -1.52
C ALA A 83 4.24 3.61 -2.90
N ASP A 84 5.32 2.86 -3.14
CA ASP A 84 6.04 2.93 -4.40
C ASP A 84 5.25 2.29 -5.56
N ASN A 85 4.53 1.19 -5.31
CA ASN A 85 3.63 0.57 -6.28
C ASN A 85 2.43 1.48 -6.59
N ILE A 86 1.87 2.13 -5.55
CA ILE A 86 0.79 3.11 -5.74
C ILE A 86 1.25 4.26 -6.63
N LYS A 87 2.44 4.81 -6.37
CA LYS A 87 3.03 5.87 -7.21
C LYS A 87 3.24 5.41 -8.66
N GLU A 88 3.77 4.21 -8.86
CA GLU A 88 3.92 3.64 -10.21
C GLU A 88 2.57 3.54 -10.94
N ARG A 89 1.52 3.11 -10.25
CA ARG A 89 0.17 3.06 -10.82
C ARG A 89 -0.41 4.44 -11.07
N MET A 90 -0.12 5.44 -10.23
CA MET A 90 -0.50 6.84 -10.48
C MET A 90 0.22 7.40 -11.71
N ASP A 91 1.53 7.16 -11.85
CA ASP A 91 2.31 7.58 -13.01
C ASP A 91 1.79 6.96 -14.33
N LYS A 92 1.18 5.77 -14.26
CA LYS A 92 0.52 5.09 -15.39
C LYS A 92 -0.94 5.50 -15.59
N GLY A 93 -1.51 6.37 -14.76
CA GLY A 93 -2.92 6.75 -14.82
C GLY A 93 -3.90 5.65 -14.38
N LEU A 94 -3.44 4.63 -13.68
CA LEU A 94 -4.27 3.52 -13.17
C LEU A 94 -4.84 3.79 -11.77
N VAL A 95 -4.31 4.78 -11.07
CA VAL A 95 -4.78 5.26 -9.77
C VAL A 95 -4.91 6.78 -9.82
N ASP A 96 -6.07 7.29 -9.41
CA ASP A 96 -6.39 8.72 -9.47
C ASP A 96 -5.93 9.44 -8.19
N VAL A 97 -6.01 8.75 -7.04
CA VAL A 97 -5.68 9.31 -5.72
C VAL A 97 -4.87 8.31 -4.92
N GLY A 98 -3.75 8.75 -4.34
CA GLY A 98 -2.92 7.96 -3.43
C GLY A 98 -3.05 8.44 -1.98
N LEU A 99 -3.40 7.54 -1.05
CA LEU A 99 -3.27 7.76 0.39
C LEU A 99 -1.98 7.11 0.87
N LEU A 100 -0.95 7.92 1.09
CA LEU A 100 0.40 7.44 1.37
C LEU A 100 0.86 7.88 2.76
N LEU A 101 1.73 7.07 3.36
CA LEU A 101 2.39 7.38 4.62
C LEU A 101 3.80 7.93 4.35
N GLU A 102 4.13 9.07 4.97
CA GLU A 102 5.50 9.61 4.92
C GLU A 102 6.51 8.67 5.63
N PRO A 103 7.78 8.61 5.17
CA PRO A 103 8.38 9.43 4.12
C PRO A 103 8.02 8.95 2.70
N VAL A 104 7.64 9.88 1.84
CA VAL A 104 7.31 9.65 0.43
C VAL A 104 7.68 10.87 -0.42
N ASP A 105 8.29 10.62 -1.58
CA ASP A 105 8.55 11.69 -2.54
C ASP A 105 7.25 12.08 -3.26
N THR A 106 6.84 13.34 -3.11
CA THR A 106 5.63 13.93 -3.68
C THR A 106 5.89 14.97 -4.77
N THR A 107 7.13 15.13 -5.24
CA THR A 107 7.54 16.20 -6.17
C THR A 107 6.76 16.24 -7.48
N LYS A 108 6.21 15.10 -7.90
CA LYS A 108 5.43 14.98 -9.15
C LYS A 108 3.92 15.13 -8.97
N TYR A 109 3.43 15.28 -7.74
CA TYR A 109 2.00 15.19 -7.44
C TYR A 109 1.52 16.43 -6.69
N ASP A 110 0.28 16.81 -6.95
CA ASP A 110 -0.44 17.68 -6.03
C ASP A 110 -0.83 16.87 -4.78
N PHE A 111 -0.58 17.40 -3.61
CA PHE A 111 -0.84 16.68 -2.37
C PHE A 111 -1.44 17.55 -1.27
N VAL A 112 -2.19 16.90 -0.38
CA VAL A 112 -2.71 17.48 0.85
C VAL A 112 -2.22 16.67 2.03
N ARG A 113 -1.52 17.32 2.97
CA ARG A 113 -1.14 16.69 4.23
C ARG A 113 -2.34 16.57 5.14
N LEU A 114 -2.61 15.35 5.59
CA LEU A 114 -3.62 15.11 6.60
C LEU A 114 -3.06 15.49 7.97
N SER A 115 -3.90 16.10 8.82
CA SER A 115 -3.51 16.45 10.20
C SER A 115 -3.34 15.22 11.10
N GLN A 116 -3.83 14.09 10.68
CA GLN A 116 -3.75 12.84 11.42
C GLN A 116 -2.33 12.29 11.39
N LYS A 117 -1.77 12.04 12.57
CA LYS A 117 -0.43 11.45 12.72
C LYS A 117 -0.58 9.97 13.05
N GLU A 118 0.28 9.17 12.47
CA GLU A 118 0.44 7.77 12.85
C GLU A 118 1.41 7.67 14.03
N THR A 119 1.15 6.73 14.91
CA THR A 119 2.03 6.41 16.02
C THR A 119 2.67 5.06 15.76
N TRP A 120 3.99 5.02 15.83
CA TRP A 120 4.72 3.75 15.76
C TRP A 120 4.39 2.89 16.97
N GLY A 121 4.16 1.63 16.72
CA GLY A 121 3.96 0.62 17.76
C GLY A 121 4.74 -0.64 17.45
N VAL A 122 4.88 -1.50 18.43
CA VAL A 122 5.51 -2.81 18.29
C VAL A 122 4.43 -3.87 18.39
N LEU A 123 4.33 -4.69 17.35
CA LEU A 123 3.47 -5.87 17.36
C LEU A 123 4.27 -7.06 17.89
N MET A 124 3.71 -7.76 18.85
CA MET A 124 4.35 -8.94 19.45
C MET A 124 3.30 -9.93 19.97
N ARG A 125 3.72 -11.15 20.22
CA ARG A 125 2.87 -12.16 20.86
C ARG A 125 2.51 -11.73 22.29
N LYS A 126 1.35 -12.17 22.77
CA LYS A 126 0.86 -11.86 24.14
C LYS A 126 1.77 -12.39 25.26
N ASP A 127 2.50 -13.45 24.99
CA ASP A 127 3.44 -14.10 25.92
C ASP A 127 4.87 -13.51 25.84
N HIS A 128 5.10 -12.50 24.99
CA HIS A 128 6.40 -11.87 24.88
C HIS A 128 6.75 -11.07 26.15
N PRO A 129 8.02 -11.08 26.62
CA PRO A 129 8.43 -10.37 27.85
C PRO A 129 8.09 -8.88 27.89
N LEU A 130 8.02 -8.23 26.72
CA LEU A 130 7.68 -6.81 26.60
C LEU A 130 6.18 -6.54 26.47
N SER A 131 5.33 -7.57 26.37
CA SER A 131 3.89 -7.42 26.04
C SER A 131 3.06 -6.70 27.10
N GLN A 132 3.55 -6.67 28.34
CA GLN A 132 2.90 -5.98 29.48
C GLN A 132 3.34 -4.52 29.62
N ARG A 133 4.21 -4.03 28.73
CA ARG A 133 4.71 -2.67 28.77
C ARG A 133 3.80 -1.75 27.96
N GLU A 134 3.52 -0.56 28.46
CA GLU A 134 2.83 0.50 27.70
C GLU A 134 3.70 1.10 26.59
N SER A 135 5.00 1.10 26.80
CA SER A 135 5.98 1.55 25.81
C SER A 135 7.27 0.73 25.91
N VAL A 136 8.01 0.68 24.83
CA VAL A 136 9.29 0.00 24.73
C VAL A 136 10.35 0.95 24.20
N THR A 137 11.57 0.83 24.71
CA THR A 137 12.72 1.63 24.27
C THR A 137 13.45 0.93 23.12
N PRO A 138 14.21 1.70 22.28
CA PRO A 138 15.08 1.14 21.27
C PRO A 138 16.03 0.05 21.80
N GLN A 139 16.61 0.29 22.97
CA GLN A 139 17.59 -0.59 23.62
C GLN A 139 16.94 -1.91 24.09
N GLU A 140 15.67 -1.86 24.46
CA GLU A 140 14.92 -3.08 24.83
C GLU A 140 14.57 -3.89 23.59
N MET A 141 14.11 -3.22 22.52
CA MET A 141 13.77 -3.87 21.25
C MET A 141 14.97 -4.54 20.60
N ALA A 142 16.12 -3.86 20.57
CA ALA A 142 17.33 -4.37 19.94
C ALA A 142 17.89 -5.69 20.54
N LYS A 143 17.34 -6.12 21.69
CA LYS A 143 17.72 -7.39 22.33
C LYS A 143 16.99 -8.61 21.75
N TYR A 144 15.98 -8.39 20.94
CA TYR A 144 15.09 -9.43 20.41
C TYR A 144 15.19 -9.49 18.87
N PRO A 145 14.84 -10.64 18.26
CA PRO A 145 14.66 -10.70 16.83
C PRO A 145 13.59 -9.73 16.35
N LEU A 146 13.90 -8.97 15.30
CA LEU A 146 13.02 -7.96 14.75
C LEU A 146 12.52 -8.36 13.36
N ILE A 147 11.25 -8.18 13.10
CA ILE A 147 10.65 -8.24 11.78
C ILE A 147 10.49 -6.81 11.28
N LEU A 148 11.19 -6.45 10.20
CA LEU A 148 11.24 -5.08 9.72
C LEU A 148 10.65 -4.96 8.30
N PRO A 149 10.12 -3.77 7.94
CA PRO A 149 9.66 -3.54 6.58
C PRO A 149 10.83 -3.66 5.58
N LEU A 150 10.53 -4.14 4.36
CA LEU A 150 11.51 -4.19 3.26
C LEU A 150 11.68 -2.82 2.58
N ARG A 151 10.78 -1.88 2.80
CA ARG A 151 10.87 -0.52 2.26
C ARG A 151 12.07 0.19 2.86
N GLU A 152 13.09 0.48 2.04
CA GLU A 152 14.40 0.94 2.47
C GLU A 152 14.38 2.19 3.37
N ASN A 153 13.64 3.24 2.97
CA ASN A 153 13.58 4.48 3.74
C ASN A 153 12.99 4.25 5.14
N VAL A 154 11.89 3.48 5.23
CA VAL A 154 11.22 3.18 6.50
C VAL A 154 12.10 2.28 7.37
N ARG A 155 12.75 1.29 6.74
CA ARG A 155 13.71 0.40 7.40
C ARG A 155 14.89 1.19 7.98
N ALA A 156 15.46 2.11 7.19
CA ALA A 156 16.56 2.97 7.63
C ALA A 156 16.15 3.86 8.81
N ASP A 157 14.96 4.46 8.78
CA ASP A 157 14.44 5.28 9.87
C ASP A 157 14.31 4.46 11.18
N ILE A 158 13.81 3.22 11.09
CA ILE A 158 13.70 2.34 12.26
C ILE A 158 15.09 1.95 12.79
N ILE A 159 16.01 1.58 11.92
CA ILE A 159 17.39 1.21 12.31
C ILE A 159 18.10 2.40 12.96
N ASN A 160 17.97 3.61 12.39
CA ASN A 160 18.52 4.83 12.96
C ASN A 160 17.90 5.13 14.34
N TRP A 161 16.58 4.95 14.49
CA TRP A 161 15.90 5.12 15.77
C TRP A 161 16.37 4.09 16.83
N LEU A 162 16.68 2.86 16.41
CA LEU A 162 17.25 1.83 17.29
C LEU A 162 18.69 2.20 17.75
N GLY A 163 19.35 3.11 17.07
CA GLY A 163 20.72 3.56 17.40
C GLY A 163 21.78 2.47 17.24
N LYS A 164 21.56 1.55 16.29
CA LYS A 164 22.39 0.40 15.98
C LYS A 164 22.73 0.35 14.50
N GLU A 165 23.81 -0.36 14.15
CA GLU A 165 24.02 -0.76 12.77
C GLU A 165 23.17 -2.00 12.46
N GLU A 166 22.68 -2.11 11.22
CA GLU A 166 21.81 -3.24 10.83
C GLU A 166 22.45 -4.61 11.12
N ARG A 167 23.75 -4.73 10.91
CA ARG A 167 24.52 -5.97 11.18
C ARG A 167 24.57 -6.37 12.67
N GLU A 168 24.27 -5.45 13.58
CA GLU A 168 24.20 -5.70 15.02
C GLU A 168 22.82 -6.19 15.48
N LEU A 169 21.83 -6.12 14.58
CA LEU A 169 20.45 -6.49 14.85
C LEU A 169 20.14 -7.88 14.32
N MET A 170 19.32 -8.62 15.03
CA MET A 170 18.80 -9.90 14.55
C MET A 170 17.52 -9.65 13.76
N ILE A 171 17.60 -9.72 12.44
CA ILE A 171 16.47 -9.44 11.53
C ILE A 171 16.19 -10.68 10.66
N PRO A 172 15.48 -11.69 11.20
CA PRO A 172 15.23 -12.94 10.49
C PRO A 172 14.24 -12.82 9.33
N LEU A 173 13.40 -11.77 9.32
CA LEU A 173 12.34 -11.60 8.33
C LEU A 173 12.14 -10.13 7.97
N GLY A 174 11.90 -9.89 6.68
CA GLY A 174 11.39 -8.62 6.15
C GLY A 174 9.97 -8.78 5.61
N TYR A 175 9.15 -7.73 5.69
CA TYR A 175 7.78 -7.75 5.19
C TYR A 175 7.49 -6.57 4.25
N THR A 176 6.53 -6.76 3.35
CA THR A 176 6.02 -5.71 2.45
C THR A 176 4.75 -5.07 2.99
N LEU A 177 3.81 -5.87 3.46
CA LEU A 177 2.56 -5.46 4.10
C LEU A 177 2.53 -5.97 5.54
N LEU A 178 2.01 -5.17 6.47
CA LEU A 178 1.95 -5.52 7.88
C LEU A 178 1.16 -6.82 8.13
N SER A 179 0.12 -7.06 7.34
CA SER A 179 -0.65 -8.31 7.37
C SER A 179 0.23 -9.56 7.19
N ASN A 180 1.34 -9.46 6.46
CA ASN A 180 2.29 -10.57 6.29
C ASN A 180 3.18 -10.81 7.52
N ALA A 181 3.27 -9.84 8.42
CA ALA A 181 4.09 -9.94 9.63
C ALA A 181 3.30 -10.50 10.84
N VAL A 182 1.99 -10.69 10.70
CA VAL A 182 1.06 -11.14 11.77
C VAL A 182 0.82 -12.65 11.72
N LEU A 183 1.35 -13.31 10.71
CA LEU A 183 1.28 -14.79 10.58
C LEU A 183 2.29 -15.45 11.51
#